data_0acb6b8c16c51e91e2e5adebad6190be
#
_entry.id   0acb6b8c16c51e91e2e5adebad6190be
#
_cell.length_a   1.000
_cell.length_b   1.000
_cell.length_c   1.000
_cell.angle_alpha   90.00
_cell.angle_beta   90.00
_cell.angle_gamma   90.00
#
_symmetry.space_group_name_H-M   'P 1'
#
loop_
_entity.id
_entity.type
_entity.pdbx_description
1 polymer ?
#
loop_
_entity_poly.entity_id
_entity_poly.type
_entity_poly.pdbx_seq_one_letter_code
_entity_poly.pdbx_strand_id
1 'polypeptide(L)'
;MTVLSIQSSVSFGYVGNSVAIPTLQKLGHDCWYIHTVYFSNHPGHERFSGEFATPKSINKKVQNISEIRGLDNCKAVLSGYLGLLSNAKVVASAVDYVKKLDDSRLYILDPVIGDNGKVFVKKGIRSSIRDILLPRADFVIPNMSELSWLSGQDVNNYSAMIAAACHLLKGGPKVVFVTGRVENLQIANYAISEEGVWRAAGQFINRKFNGTGDFFSALVTGLLLNGYKIDDLLSVATAACELITFETQKKPAKELAVITALQKMEIDEIGVRVEKIA
;
A
#
# COMPACT_ATOMS: atom_id res chain seq x y z
N MET A 1 -8.46 2.72 16.19
CA MET A 1 -6.99 2.93 16.40
C MET A 1 -6.51 4.02 15.45
N THR A 2 -5.29 4.53 15.60
CA THR A 2 -4.78 5.62 14.74
C THR A 2 -3.67 5.11 13.80
N VAL A 3 -3.71 5.53 12.55
CA VAL A 3 -2.69 5.26 11.51
C VAL A 3 -2.04 6.57 11.10
N LEU A 4 -0.71 6.63 11.05
CA LEU A 4 0.04 7.71 10.41
C LEU A 4 0.28 7.32 8.95
N SER A 5 -0.37 8.00 8.00
CA SER A 5 -0.21 7.74 6.57
C SER A 5 0.68 8.81 5.92
N ILE A 6 1.83 8.39 5.35
CA ILE A 6 2.80 9.27 4.69
C ILE A 6 2.94 8.88 3.23
N GLN A 7 2.17 9.51 2.35
CA GLN A 7 2.12 9.20 0.92
C GLN A 7 1.54 10.35 0.08
N SER A 8 1.39 10.16 -1.23
CA SER A 8 0.83 11.17 -2.14
C SER A 8 -0.61 11.54 -1.81
N SER A 9 -1.07 12.68 -2.36
CA SER A 9 -2.48 13.05 -2.40
C SER A 9 -2.80 13.81 -3.68
N VAL A 10 -4.06 13.76 -4.10
CA VAL A 10 -4.57 14.51 -5.24
C VAL A 10 -5.88 15.23 -4.88
N SER A 11 -6.13 16.38 -5.54
CA SER A 11 -7.41 17.09 -5.39
C SER A 11 -8.53 16.41 -6.16
N PHE A 12 -8.24 15.88 -7.33
CA PHE A 12 -9.19 15.16 -8.18
C PHE A 12 -8.76 13.72 -8.35
N GLY A 13 -9.65 12.80 -8.01
CA GLY A 13 -9.41 11.35 -8.08
C GLY A 13 -8.95 10.73 -6.78
N TYR A 14 -8.56 9.46 -6.84
CA TYR A 14 -8.31 8.62 -5.68
C TYR A 14 -7.01 7.82 -5.82
N VAL A 15 -5.91 8.41 -5.36
CA VAL A 15 -4.60 7.76 -5.19
C VAL A 15 -3.96 8.21 -3.89
N GLY A 16 -3.07 7.41 -3.33
CA GLY A 16 -2.38 7.72 -2.09
C GLY A 16 -3.35 8.03 -0.95
N ASN A 17 -3.11 9.11 -0.21
CA ASN A 17 -3.96 9.52 0.91
C ASN A 17 -5.43 9.79 0.51
N SER A 18 -5.68 10.18 -0.74
CA SER A 18 -7.06 10.45 -1.19
C SER A 18 -7.93 9.19 -1.24
N VAL A 19 -7.33 7.99 -1.31
CA VAL A 19 -8.05 6.72 -1.18
C VAL A 19 -7.79 6.06 0.19
N ALA A 20 -6.59 6.18 0.74
CA ALA A 20 -6.25 5.51 2.00
C ALA A 20 -7.05 6.07 3.19
N ILE A 21 -7.24 7.39 3.27
CA ILE A 21 -8.00 8.03 4.35
C ILE A 21 -9.42 7.47 4.47
N PRO A 22 -10.30 7.58 3.44
CA PRO A 22 -11.66 7.09 3.55
C PRO A 22 -11.73 5.56 3.75
N THR A 23 -10.75 4.81 3.25
CA THR A 23 -10.67 3.35 3.45
C THR A 23 -10.38 3.01 4.92
N LEU A 24 -9.39 3.63 5.52
CA LEU A 24 -9.06 3.43 6.94
C LEU A 24 -10.19 3.87 7.85
N GLN A 25 -10.85 5.00 7.55
CA GLN A 25 -12.01 5.49 8.30
C GLN A 25 -13.21 4.54 8.20
N LYS A 26 -13.48 3.93 7.03
CA LYS A 26 -14.51 2.88 6.87
C LYS A 26 -14.22 1.66 7.76
N LEU A 27 -12.93 1.35 8.00
CA LEU A 27 -12.50 0.27 8.88
C LEU A 27 -12.44 0.64 10.36
N GLY A 28 -12.88 1.87 10.73
CA GLY A 28 -12.96 2.34 12.11
C GLY A 28 -11.66 2.90 12.68
N HIS A 29 -10.72 3.35 11.82
CA HIS A 29 -9.45 3.91 12.23
C HIS A 29 -9.34 5.40 11.94
N ASP A 30 -8.84 6.17 12.92
CA ASP A 30 -8.38 7.53 12.66
C ASP A 30 -7.15 7.50 11.75
N CYS A 31 -7.10 8.40 10.78
CA CYS A 31 -5.97 8.52 9.88
C CYS A 31 -5.36 9.92 9.98
N TRP A 32 -4.17 10.02 10.61
CA TRP A 32 -3.32 11.21 10.53
C TRP A 32 -2.49 11.12 9.27
N TYR A 33 -2.47 12.15 8.44
CA TYR A 33 -1.85 12.05 7.13
C TYR A 33 -0.89 13.19 6.82
N ILE A 34 0.20 12.83 6.16
CA ILE A 34 1.21 13.77 5.66
C ILE A 34 1.39 13.50 4.17
N HIS A 35 1.19 14.53 3.35
CA HIS A 35 1.38 14.39 1.91
C HIS A 35 2.86 14.53 1.54
N THR A 36 3.37 13.57 0.77
CA THR A 36 4.70 13.63 0.13
C THR A 36 4.66 14.45 -1.15
N VAL A 37 3.52 14.44 -1.83
CA VAL A 37 3.15 15.33 -2.93
C VAL A 37 1.68 15.67 -2.81
N TYR A 38 1.30 16.85 -3.28
CA TYR A 38 -0.08 17.25 -3.45
C TYR A 38 -0.29 17.76 -4.85
N PHE A 39 -0.99 16.98 -5.67
CA PHE A 39 -1.23 17.28 -7.07
C PHE A 39 -2.71 17.57 -7.35
N SER A 40 -2.97 18.32 -8.41
CA SER A 40 -4.34 18.55 -8.89
C SER A 40 -5.06 17.23 -9.22
N ASN A 41 -4.34 16.30 -9.81
CA ASN A 41 -4.82 14.97 -10.26
C ASN A 41 -3.65 14.03 -10.48
N HIS A 42 -3.95 12.75 -10.70
CA HIS A 42 -2.91 11.76 -11.01
C HIS A 42 -2.14 12.12 -12.29
N PRO A 43 -0.79 12.00 -12.31
CA PRO A 43 0.04 12.31 -13.50
C PRO A 43 -0.26 11.48 -14.76
N GLY A 44 -1.06 10.44 -14.65
CA GLY A 44 -1.57 9.67 -15.80
C GLY A 44 -2.61 10.40 -16.65
N HIS A 45 -3.08 11.58 -16.23
CA HIS A 45 -3.80 12.54 -17.08
C HIS A 45 -2.82 13.38 -17.89
N GLU A 46 -3.27 13.96 -18.99
CA GLU A 46 -2.41 14.77 -19.89
C GLU A 46 -1.78 15.98 -19.20
N ARG A 47 -2.47 16.55 -18.22
CA ARG A 47 -2.02 17.73 -17.46
C ARG A 47 -2.23 17.52 -15.99
N PHE A 48 -1.26 17.94 -15.20
CA PHE A 48 -1.36 18.01 -13.74
C PHE A 48 -0.46 19.16 -13.25
N SER A 49 -0.73 19.63 -12.05
CA SER A 49 0.07 20.62 -11.33
C SER A 49 0.12 20.28 -9.85
N GLY A 50 1.02 20.89 -9.11
CA GLY A 50 1.11 20.74 -7.66
C GLY A 50 2.52 20.73 -7.15
N GLU A 51 2.70 20.29 -5.91
CA GLU A 51 3.92 20.48 -5.15
C GLU A 51 4.46 19.17 -4.57
N PHE A 52 5.78 19.11 -4.46
CA PHE A 52 6.50 18.08 -3.72
C PHE A 52 6.80 18.58 -2.32
N ALA A 53 6.41 17.83 -1.29
CA ALA A 53 6.80 18.14 0.07
C ALA A 53 8.29 17.87 0.27
N THR A 54 8.99 18.84 0.85
CA THR A 54 10.41 18.68 1.20
C THR A 54 10.58 17.85 2.47
N PRO A 55 11.72 17.18 2.67
CA PRO A 55 12.02 16.47 3.92
C PRO A 55 11.82 17.35 5.16
N LYS A 56 12.26 18.62 5.10
CA LYS A 56 12.08 19.58 6.19
C LYS A 56 10.61 19.81 6.52
N SER A 57 9.75 19.94 5.49
CA SER A 57 8.31 20.14 5.69
C SER A 57 7.64 18.91 6.31
N ILE A 58 7.97 17.70 5.83
CA ILE A 58 7.43 16.44 6.37
C ILE A 58 7.89 16.29 7.83
N ASN A 59 9.19 16.43 8.10
CA ASN A 59 9.76 16.28 9.44
C ASN A 59 9.13 17.25 10.44
N LYS A 60 8.94 18.51 10.04
CA LYS A 60 8.28 19.51 10.91
C LYS A 60 6.85 19.11 11.27
N LYS A 61 6.09 18.54 10.33
CA LYS A 61 4.73 18.05 10.60
C LYS A 61 4.74 16.86 11.57
N VAL A 62 5.63 15.89 11.36
CA VAL A 62 5.80 14.74 12.28
C VAL A 62 6.16 15.22 13.67
N GLN A 63 7.12 16.15 13.81
CA GLN A 63 7.51 16.72 15.08
C GLN A 63 6.37 17.43 15.79
N ASN A 64 5.65 18.33 15.10
CA ASN A 64 4.54 19.06 15.70
C ASN A 64 3.42 18.12 16.17
N ILE A 65 3.09 17.09 15.38
CA ILE A 65 2.09 16.07 15.78
C ILE A 65 2.60 15.31 17.02
N SER A 66 3.88 14.99 17.06
CA SER A 66 4.50 14.34 18.22
C SER A 66 4.46 15.23 19.49
N GLU A 67 4.80 16.51 19.37
CA GLU A 67 4.83 17.47 20.46
C GLU A 67 3.45 17.64 21.13
N ILE A 68 2.37 17.59 20.37
CA ILE A 68 1.00 17.58 20.90
C ILE A 68 0.52 16.17 21.29
N ARG A 69 1.44 15.20 21.38
CA ARG A 69 1.18 13.80 21.71
C ARG A 69 0.22 13.07 20.74
N GLY A 70 0.04 13.60 19.53
CA GLY A 70 -0.84 13.02 18.52
C GLY A 70 -0.41 11.64 18.01
N LEU A 71 0.86 11.24 18.24
CA LEU A 71 1.38 9.92 17.89
C LEU A 71 1.34 8.90 19.02
N ASP A 72 0.95 9.27 20.23
CA ASP A 72 0.91 8.36 21.40
C ASP A 72 0.00 7.15 21.14
N ASN A 73 -1.10 7.35 20.44
CA ASN A 73 -2.07 6.31 20.07
C ASN A 73 -1.88 5.76 18.65
N CYS A 74 -0.83 6.18 17.93
CA CYS A 74 -0.54 5.69 16.60
C CYS A 74 -0.12 4.22 16.66
N LYS A 75 -0.89 3.33 16.04
CA LYS A 75 -0.64 1.88 16.05
C LYS A 75 0.01 1.37 14.77
N ALA A 76 -0.05 2.15 13.69
CA ALA A 76 0.62 1.79 12.45
C ALA A 76 1.10 3.03 11.69
N VAL A 77 2.19 2.86 10.94
CA VAL A 77 2.62 3.78 9.89
C VAL A 77 2.38 3.09 8.55
N LEU A 78 1.69 3.77 7.64
CA LEU A 78 1.55 3.38 6.25
C LEU A 78 2.34 4.37 5.38
N SER A 79 3.27 3.91 4.56
CA SER A 79 3.94 4.74 3.58
C SER A 79 3.74 4.23 2.17
N GLY A 80 3.62 5.16 1.22
CA GLY A 80 3.47 4.88 -0.22
C GLY A 80 4.40 5.75 -1.06
N TYR A 81 3.89 6.40 -2.10
CA TYR A 81 4.67 7.21 -3.03
C TYR A 81 5.46 8.33 -2.31
N LEU A 82 6.79 8.32 -2.44
CA LEU A 82 7.68 9.22 -1.70
C LEU A 82 7.83 10.62 -2.32
N GLY A 83 7.60 10.76 -3.62
CA GLY A 83 7.82 11.99 -4.36
C GLY A 83 9.30 12.36 -4.56
N LEU A 84 10.07 12.48 -3.48
CA LEU A 84 11.50 12.81 -3.46
C LEU A 84 12.33 11.69 -2.81
N LEU A 85 13.53 11.47 -3.35
CA LEU A 85 14.52 10.54 -2.80
C LEU A 85 14.79 10.77 -1.31
N SER A 86 14.96 12.02 -0.95
CA SER A 86 15.29 12.44 0.44
C SER A 86 14.16 12.20 1.45
N ASN A 87 12.93 11.99 0.99
CA ASN A 87 11.80 11.72 1.86
C ASN A 87 11.86 10.32 2.51
N ALA A 88 12.58 9.36 1.90
CA ALA A 88 12.77 8.03 2.50
C ALA A 88 13.38 8.10 3.92
N LYS A 89 14.38 8.96 4.13
CA LYS A 89 15.00 9.13 5.46
C LYS A 89 14.05 9.71 6.50
N VAL A 90 13.17 10.63 6.08
CA VAL A 90 12.19 11.23 6.99
C VAL A 90 11.07 10.24 7.34
N VAL A 91 10.62 9.45 6.37
CA VAL A 91 9.68 8.35 6.62
C VAL A 91 10.31 7.34 7.59
N ALA A 92 11.56 6.93 7.36
CA ALA A 92 12.29 6.05 8.28
C ALA A 92 12.35 6.61 9.71
N SER A 93 12.68 7.90 9.85
CA SER A 93 12.71 8.55 11.17
C SER A 93 11.34 8.59 11.85
N ALA A 94 10.27 8.79 11.10
CA ALA A 94 8.90 8.75 11.63
C ALA A 94 8.52 7.33 12.09
N VAL A 95 8.88 6.30 11.31
CA VAL A 95 8.70 4.89 11.67
C VAL A 95 9.48 4.54 12.93
N ASP A 96 10.77 4.89 12.97
CA ASP A 96 11.65 4.63 14.12
C ASP A 96 11.10 5.33 15.40
N TYR A 97 10.58 6.55 15.27
CA TYR A 97 9.95 7.27 16.38
C TYR A 97 8.68 6.53 16.87
N VAL A 98 7.78 6.15 15.96
CA VAL A 98 6.52 5.46 16.32
C VAL A 98 6.82 4.11 16.96
N LYS A 99 7.74 3.31 16.42
CA LYS A 99 8.15 2.02 16.99
C LYS A 99 8.85 2.16 18.35
N LYS A 100 9.61 3.24 18.56
CA LYS A 100 10.24 3.51 19.87
C LYS A 100 9.23 3.73 20.99
N LEU A 101 8.03 4.24 20.70
CA LEU A 101 6.97 4.40 21.70
C LEU A 101 6.36 3.06 22.13
N ASP A 102 6.31 2.07 21.20
CA ASP A 102 5.81 0.71 21.44
C ASP A 102 6.25 -0.15 20.24
N ASP A 103 7.09 -1.15 20.47
CA ASP A 103 7.68 -1.99 19.42
C ASP A 103 6.65 -2.90 18.70
N SER A 104 5.48 -3.09 19.31
CA SER A 104 4.36 -3.81 18.68
C SER A 104 3.69 -3.02 17.55
N ARG A 105 4.01 -1.74 17.38
CA ARG A 105 3.44 -0.89 16.33
C ARG A 105 3.96 -1.29 14.97
N LEU A 106 3.05 -1.25 13.99
CA LEU A 106 3.31 -1.80 12.67
C LEU A 106 3.85 -0.75 11.69
N TYR A 107 4.73 -1.18 10.81
CA TYR A 107 5.07 -0.43 9.61
C TYR A 107 4.70 -1.20 8.35
N ILE A 108 3.78 -0.62 7.58
CA ILE A 108 3.31 -1.14 6.29
C ILE A 108 3.94 -0.29 5.18
N LEU A 109 4.74 -0.94 4.34
CA LEU A 109 5.41 -0.33 3.21
C LEU A 109 4.71 -0.70 1.91
N ASP A 110 4.08 0.28 1.27
CA ASP A 110 3.70 0.21 -0.14
C ASP A 110 4.87 0.78 -0.96
N PRO A 111 5.66 -0.05 -1.66
CA PRO A 111 6.92 0.38 -2.27
C PRO A 111 6.70 0.99 -3.66
N VAL A 112 5.88 2.02 -3.77
CA VAL A 112 5.48 2.63 -5.03
C VAL A 112 6.68 3.05 -5.87
N ILE A 113 7.05 2.23 -6.87
CA ILE A 113 8.19 2.41 -7.78
C ILE A 113 7.72 2.49 -9.22
N GLY A 114 6.81 1.61 -9.61
CA GLY A 114 6.36 1.49 -10.98
C GLY A 114 5.42 0.32 -11.18
N ASP A 115 4.99 0.12 -12.43
CA ASP A 115 4.09 -0.97 -12.78
C ASP A 115 4.31 -1.43 -14.23
N ASN A 116 3.98 -2.71 -14.51
CA ASN A 116 4.11 -3.32 -15.86
C ASN A 116 5.49 -3.06 -16.48
N GLY A 117 6.56 -3.23 -15.72
CA GLY A 117 7.94 -3.03 -16.15
C GLY A 117 8.37 -1.57 -16.33
N LYS A 118 7.49 -0.59 -16.09
CA LYS A 118 7.79 0.86 -16.23
C LYS A 118 8.00 1.51 -14.87
N VAL A 119 9.21 1.99 -14.63
CA VAL A 119 9.53 2.81 -13.45
C VAL A 119 9.01 4.23 -13.68
N PHE A 120 8.24 4.78 -12.75
CA PHE A 120 7.74 6.16 -12.81
C PHE A 120 8.26 7.06 -11.68
N VAL A 121 9.06 6.51 -10.78
CA VAL A 121 9.75 7.29 -9.75
C VAL A 121 11.10 7.83 -10.25
N LYS A 122 11.57 8.92 -9.63
CA LYS A 122 12.90 9.49 -9.93
C LYS A 122 14.03 8.53 -9.55
N LYS A 123 15.17 8.66 -10.27
CA LYS A 123 16.39 7.88 -10.02
C LYS A 123 16.77 7.94 -8.53
N GLY A 124 17.10 6.80 -7.96
CA GLY A 124 17.51 6.65 -6.55
C GLY A 124 16.36 6.36 -5.57
N ILE A 125 15.09 6.64 -5.90
CA ILE A 125 13.97 6.33 -5.01
C ILE A 125 13.86 4.82 -4.79
N ARG A 126 14.01 4.00 -5.82
CA ARG A 126 14.01 2.54 -5.71
C ARG A 126 15.04 2.02 -4.70
N SER A 127 16.30 2.48 -4.81
CA SER A 127 17.35 2.08 -3.85
C SER A 127 17.05 2.58 -2.44
N SER A 128 16.50 3.79 -2.28
CA SER A 128 16.11 4.29 -0.96
C SER A 128 14.99 3.48 -0.31
N ILE A 129 14.01 3.02 -1.10
CA ILE A 129 12.96 2.12 -0.59
C ILE A 129 13.59 0.81 -0.13
N ARG A 130 14.43 0.19 -0.99
CA ARG A 130 15.08 -1.08 -0.68
C ARG A 130 16.04 -0.99 0.53
N ASP A 131 16.88 0.05 0.56
CA ASP A 131 18.00 0.10 1.49
C ASP A 131 17.66 0.78 2.83
N ILE A 132 16.60 1.64 2.84
CA ILE A 132 16.22 2.43 4.02
C ILE A 132 14.89 1.98 4.62
N LEU A 133 13.85 1.77 3.79
CA LEU A 133 12.49 1.52 4.27
C LEU A 133 12.19 0.04 4.44
N LEU A 134 12.55 -0.79 3.48
CA LEU A 134 12.27 -2.22 3.50
C LEU A 134 12.80 -2.92 4.77
N PRO A 135 14.02 -2.63 5.29
CA PRO A 135 14.52 -3.27 6.51
C PRO A 135 13.73 -2.91 7.79
N ARG A 136 12.88 -1.90 7.74
CA ARG A 136 12.04 -1.44 8.86
C ARG A 136 10.61 -1.96 8.79
N ALA A 137 10.20 -2.43 7.60
CA ALA A 137 8.84 -2.85 7.35
C ALA A 137 8.50 -4.16 8.06
N ASP A 138 7.32 -4.21 8.69
CA ASP A 138 6.72 -5.48 9.14
C ASP A 138 5.97 -6.15 7.98
N PHE A 139 5.37 -5.33 7.10
CA PHE A 139 4.62 -5.74 5.93
C PHE A 139 5.06 -4.94 4.72
N VAL A 140 5.25 -5.59 3.58
CA VAL A 140 5.55 -4.95 2.31
C VAL A 140 4.58 -5.42 1.23
N ILE A 141 4.11 -4.52 0.38
CA ILE A 141 3.01 -4.76 -0.56
C ILE A 141 3.46 -4.42 -2.00
N PRO A 142 4.41 -5.15 -2.59
CA PRO A 142 4.84 -4.90 -3.96
C PRO A 142 3.88 -5.50 -5.00
N ASN A 143 3.76 -4.84 -6.16
CA ASN A 143 3.31 -5.51 -7.38
C ASN A 143 4.44 -6.39 -7.96
N MET A 144 4.15 -7.14 -9.03
CA MET A 144 5.13 -8.05 -9.66
C MET A 144 6.42 -7.34 -10.10
N SER A 145 6.33 -6.12 -10.65
CA SER A 145 7.49 -5.34 -11.08
C SER A 145 8.30 -4.83 -9.89
N GLU A 146 7.65 -4.35 -8.87
CA GLU A 146 8.27 -3.86 -7.63
C GLU A 146 8.95 -4.99 -6.87
N LEU A 147 8.32 -6.17 -6.80
CA LEU A 147 8.94 -7.38 -6.24
C LEU A 147 10.26 -7.71 -6.95
N SER A 148 10.25 -7.72 -8.29
CA SER A 148 11.47 -7.95 -9.07
C SER A 148 12.55 -6.90 -8.78
N TRP A 149 12.18 -5.63 -8.75
CA TRP A 149 13.14 -4.55 -8.52
C TRP A 149 13.70 -4.50 -7.10
N LEU A 150 12.92 -4.85 -6.11
CA LEU A 150 13.36 -4.87 -4.71
C LEU A 150 14.23 -6.10 -4.40
N SER A 151 13.87 -7.26 -4.93
CA SER A 151 14.61 -8.49 -4.75
C SER A 151 15.86 -8.60 -5.64
N GLY A 152 15.87 -7.86 -6.78
CA GLY A 152 16.89 -7.99 -7.82
C GLY A 152 16.78 -9.31 -8.62
N GLN A 153 15.64 -10.00 -8.54
CA GLN A 153 15.37 -11.28 -9.19
C GLN A 153 14.30 -11.13 -10.26
N ASP A 154 14.36 -11.97 -11.30
CA ASP A 154 13.26 -12.09 -12.25
C ASP A 154 12.07 -12.80 -11.62
N VAL A 155 10.86 -12.28 -11.87
CA VAL A 155 9.60 -12.83 -11.35
C VAL A 155 8.65 -13.27 -12.48
N ASN A 156 9.18 -13.97 -13.46
CA ASN A 156 8.49 -14.37 -14.68
C ASN A 156 7.52 -15.57 -14.51
N ASN A 157 7.61 -16.29 -13.42
CA ASN A 157 6.74 -17.42 -13.10
C ASN A 157 6.42 -17.49 -11.61
N TYR A 158 5.54 -18.43 -11.22
CA TYR A 158 5.10 -18.60 -9.84
C TYR A 158 6.26 -18.89 -8.88
N SER A 159 7.11 -19.87 -9.20
CA SER A 159 8.22 -20.25 -8.31
C SER A 159 9.23 -19.13 -8.12
N ALA A 160 9.53 -18.37 -9.19
CA ALA A 160 10.40 -17.20 -9.13
C ALA A 160 9.79 -16.07 -8.27
N MET A 161 8.46 -15.86 -8.36
CA MET A 161 7.74 -14.92 -7.51
C MET A 161 7.88 -15.27 -6.02
N ILE A 162 7.66 -16.54 -5.67
CA ILE A 162 7.79 -17.00 -4.27
C ILE A 162 9.24 -16.85 -3.81
N ALA A 163 10.21 -17.25 -4.61
CA ALA A 163 11.64 -17.12 -4.26
C ALA A 163 12.03 -15.65 -4.01
N ALA A 164 11.56 -14.74 -4.86
CA ALA A 164 11.79 -13.30 -4.71
C ALA A 164 11.13 -12.74 -3.43
N ALA A 165 9.89 -13.15 -3.13
CA ALA A 165 9.21 -12.76 -1.91
C ALA A 165 9.93 -13.30 -0.65
N CYS A 166 10.33 -14.58 -0.66
CA CYS A 166 11.14 -15.17 0.41
C CYS A 166 12.50 -14.47 0.59
N HIS A 167 13.08 -13.92 -0.51
CA HIS A 167 14.28 -13.11 -0.38
C HIS A 167 14.00 -11.80 0.38
N LEU A 168 12.87 -11.14 0.13
CA LEU A 168 12.50 -9.92 0.86
C LEU A 168 12.22 -10.19 2.35
N LEU A 169 11.60 -11.32 2.71
CA LEU A 169 11.38 -11.72 4.11
C LEU A 169 12.68 -11.72 4.93
N LYS A 170 13.79 -12.14 4.34
CA LYS A 170 15.10 -12.14 5.01
C LYS A 170 15.63 -10.73 5.31
N GLY A 171 15.05 -9.72 4.67
CA GLY A 171 15.46 -8.32 4.75
C GLY A 171 14.71 -7.48 5.78
N GLY A 172 13.73 -8.04 6.51
CA GLY A 172 12.95 -7.31 7.53
C GLY A 172 11.48 -7.66 7.63
N PRO A 173 10.72 -7.68 6.52
CA PRO A 173 9.28 -7.93 6.57
C PRO A 173 8.93 -9.32 7.11
N LYS A 174 7.82 -9.39 7.88
CA LYS A 174 7.22 -10.66 8.33
C LYS A 174 6.32 -11.28 7.27
N VAL A 175 5.70 -10.43 6.44
CA VAL A 175 4.82 -10.85 5.34
C VAL A 175 5.07 -9.96 4.13
N VAL A 176 5.13 -10.59 2.95
CA VAL A 176 5.14 -9.94 1.64
C VAL A 176 3.80 -10.19 0.96
N PHE A 177 3.04 -9.13 0.71
CA PHE A 177 1.81 -9.20 -0.09
C PHE A 177 2.12 -8.88 -1.55
N VAL A 178 2.17 -9.88 -2.41
CA VAL A 178 2.40 -9.67 -3.85
C VAL A 178 1.07 -9.45 -4.55
N THR A 179 0.90 -8.30 -5.20
CA THR A 179 -0.37 -7.90 -5.80
C THR A 179 -0.37 -7.95 -7.32
N GLY A 180 -1.55 -8.15 -7.89
CA GLY A 180 -1.79 -7.88 -9.30
C GLY A 180 -1.26 -8.92 -10.29
N ARG A 181 -1.02 -10.16 -9.89
CA ARG A 181 -0.64 -11.20 -10.82
C ARG A 181 -1.85 -11.66 -11.66
N VAL A 182 -1.80 -11.41 -12.96
CA VAL A 182 -2.85 -11.85 -13.89
C VAL A 182 -2.57 -13.27 -14.35
N GLU A 183 -3.55 -14.16 -14.16
CA GLU A 183 -3.51 -15.57 -14.55
C GLU A 183 -4.92 -16.09 -14.85
N ASN A 184 -5.10 -16.77 -15.98
CA ASN A 184 -6.37 -17.42 -16.37
C ASN A 184 -7.61 -16.50 -16.23
N LEU A 185 -7.54 -15.26 -16.69
CA LEU A 185 -8.60 -14.24 -16.58
C LEU A 185 -8.97 -13.86 -15.13
N GLN A 186 -8.12 -14.17 -14.18
CA GLN A 186 -8.19 -13.72 -12.80
C GLN A 186 -7.03 -12.78 -12.47
N ILE A 187 -7.23 -11.93 -11.48
CA ILE A 187 -6.17 -11.17 -10.83
C ILE A 187 -5.96 -11.75 -9.43
N ALA A 188 -4.76 -12.24 -9.20
CA ALA A 188 -4.42 -12.91 -7.95
C ALA A 188 -3.51 -12.04 -7.08
N ASN A 189 -3.78 -12.05 -5.77
CA ASN A 189 -2.94 -11.50 -4.73
C ASN A 189 -2.44 -12.64 -3.85
N TYR A 190 -1.23 -12.49 -3.36
CA TYR A 190 -0.56 -13.51 -2.54
C TYR A 190 -0.09 -12.90 -1.23
N ALA A 191 -0.16 -13.66 -0.16
CA ALA A 191 0.53 -13.38 1.09
C ALA A 191 1.58 -14.47 1.31
N ILE A 192 2.82 -14.07 1.49
CA ILE A 192 3.97 -14.95 1.67
C ILE A 192 4.62 -14.62 3.01
N SER A 193 4.77 -15.62 3.89
CA SER A 193 5.44 -15.51 5.17
C SER A 193 6.19 -16.83 5.49
N GLU A 194 6.82 -16.90 6.65
CA GLU A 194 7.41 -18.15 7.17
C GLU A 194 6.35 -19.24 7.49
N GLU A 195 5.10 -18.83 7.72
CA GLU A 195 3.97 -19.72 8.04
C GLU A 195 3.36 -20.37 6.80
N GLY A 196 3.64 -19.82 5.61
CA GLY A 196 3.13 -20.37 4.36
C GLY A 196 2.87 -19.33 3.28
N VAL A 197 2.22 -19.81 2.23
CA VAL A 197 1.83 -19.05 1.05
C VAL A 197 0.33 -19.17 0.85
N TRP A 198 -0.36 -18.04 0.83
CA TRP A 198 -1.80 -17.93 0.57
C TRP A 198 -2.03 -17.20 -0.74
N ARG A 199 -3.05 -17.62 -1.45
CA ARG A 199 -3.51 -17.03 -2.72
C ARG A 199 -4.98 -16.70 -2.61
N ALA A 200 -5.34 -15.49 -2.98
CA ALA A 200 -6.72 -15.08 -3.23
C ALA A 200 -6.82 -14.48 -4.63
N ALA A 201 -7.89 -14.77 -5.35
CA ALA A 201 -8.08 -14.25 -6.71
C ALA A 201 -9.50 -13.75 -6.91
N GLY A 202 -9.60 -12.62 -7.63
CA GLY A 202 -10.85 -12.05 -8.13
C GLY A 202 -10.86 -12.01 -9.66
N GLN A 203 -11.95 -11.52 -10.23
CA GLN A 203 -12.09 -11.36 -11.67
C GLN A 203 -11.13 -10.30 -12.22
N PHE A 204 -10.41 -10.62 -13.28
CA PHE A 204 -9.60 -9.66 -13.99
C PHE A 204 -10.46 -8.80 -14.92
N ILE A 205 -10.40 -7.49 -14.75
CA ILE A 205 -11.02 -6.52 -15.63
C ILE A 205 -9.92 -5.89 -16.49
N ASN A 206 -9.96 -6.12 -17.80
CA ASN A 206 -8.96 -5.60 -18.73
C ASN A 206 -9.11 -4.08 -18.94
N ARG A 207 -8.91 -3.33 -17.86
CA ARG A 207 -8.91 -1.87 -17.82
C ARG A 207 -7.87 -1.40 -16.81
N LYS A 208 -7.14 -0.33 -17.13
CA LYS A 208 -6.19 0.25 -16.19
C LYS A 208 -6.93 1.07 -15.12
N PHE A 209 -6.64 0.77 -13.86
CA PHE A 209 -7.12 1.52 -12.70
C PHE A 209 -5.92 2.09 -11.95
N ASN A 210 -5.97 3.38 -11.58
CA ASN A 210 -4.96 4.00 -10.72
C ASN A 210 -5.49 4.04 -9.29
N GLY A 211 -4.65 3.72 -8.29
CA GLY A 211 -5.01 3.78 -6.88
C GLY A 211 -5.53 2.47 -6.26
N THR A 212 -5.65 1.38 -7.03
CA THR A 212 -6.02 0.06 -6.48
C THR A 212 -4.96 -0.49 -5.52
N GLY A 213 -3.67 -0.23 -5.77
CA GLY A 213 -2.57 -0.56 -4.86
C GLY A 213 -2.69 0.20 -3.54
N ASP A 214 -2.88 1.53 -3.61
CA ASP A 214 -3.09 2.37 -2.43
C ASP A 214 -4.34 1.92 -1.62
N PHE A 215 -5.42 1.52 -2.32
CA PHE A 215 -6.62 0.98 -1.69
C PHE A 215 -6.34 -0.35 -0.98
N PHE A 216 -5.66 -1.29 -1.65
CA PHE A 216 -5.26 -2.56 -1.07
C PHE A 216 -4.36 -2.37 0.16
N SER A 217 -3.37 -1.48 0.08
CA SER A 217 -2.45 -1.17 1.18
C SER A 217 -3.17 -0.57 2.40
N ALA A 218 -4.17 0.27 2.16
CA ALA A 218 -5.02 0.80 3.22
C ALA A 218 -5.90 -0.27 3.86
N LEU A 219 -6.49 -1.18 3.06
CA LEU A 219 -7.25 -2.33 3.55
C LEU A 219 -6.39 -3.24 4.42
N VAL A 220 -5.21 -3.65 3.91
CA VAL A 220 -4.25 -4.46 4.67
C VAL A 220 -3.94 -3.80 6.01
N THR A 221 -3.62 -2.49 6.01
CA THR A 221 -3.30 -1.75 7.24
C THR A 221 -4.45 -1.79 8.25
N GLY A 222 -5.67 -1.47 7.81
CA GLY A 222 -6.83 -1.41 8.72
C GLY A 222 -7.27 -2.79 9.21
N LEU A 223 -7.25 -3.81 8.35
CA LEU A 223 -7.62 -5.18 8.72
C LEU A 223 -6.61 -5.81 9.69
N LEU A 224 -5.31 -5.55 9.52
CA LEU A 224 -4.28 -5.96 10.49
C LEU A 224 -4.56 -5.35 11.88
N LEU A 225 -4.89 -4.07 11.93
CA LEU A 225 -5.23 -3.39 13.19
C LEU A 225 -6.53 -3.92 13.81
N ASN A 226 -7.46 -4.42 13.01
CA ASN A 226 -8.68 -5.08 13.47
C ASN A 226 -8.46 -6.55 13.90
N GLY A 227 -7.21 -7.05 13.80
CA GLY A 227 -6.84 -8.39 14.26
C GLY A 227 -7.20 -9.53 13.29
N TYR A 228 -7.44 -9.22 12.02
CA TYR A 228 -7.68 -10.25 11.01
C TYR A 228 -6.43 -11.12 10.82
N LYS A 229 -6.63 -12.42 10.66
CA LYS A 229 -5.57 -13.33 10.22
C LYS A 229 -5.20 -13.06 8.77
N ILE A 230 -4.01 -13.49 8.36
CA ILE A 230 -3.47 -13.19 7.03
C ILE A 230 -4.34 -13.71 5.89
N ASP A 231 -4.89 -14.90 6.02
CA ASP A 231 -5.79 -15.52 5.05
C ASP A 231 -7.13 -14.75 4.94
N ASP A 232 -7.79 -14.47 6.08
CA ASP A 232 -9.04 -13.70 6.11
C ASP A 232 -8.82 -12.28 5.56
N LEU A 233 -7.73 -11.62 5.96
CA LEU A 233 -7.34 -10.31 5.46
C LEU A 233 -7.16 -10.32 3.94
N LEU A 234 -6.43 -11.31 3.41
CA LEU A 234 -6.18 -11.45 1.98
C LEU A 234 -7.48 -11.66 1.20
N SER A 235 -8.40 -12.47 1.76
CA SER A 235 -9.75 -12.69 1.24
C SER A 235 -10.51 -11.38 1.09
N VAL A 236 -10.68 -10.65 2.19
CA VAL A 236 -11.43 -9.40 2.25
C VAL A 236 -10.79 -8.31 1.35
N ALA A 237 -9.48 -8.12 1.42
CA ALA A 237 -8.79 -7.11 0.63
C ALA A 237 -8.88 -7.39 -0.87
N THR A 238 -8.80 -8.67 -1.29
CA THR A 238 -8.95 -9.05 -2.71
C THR A 238 -10.38 -8.83 -3.20
N ALA A 239 -11.39 -9.25 -2.42
CA ALA A 239 -12.79 -9.04 -2.76
C ALA A 239 -13.18 -7.55 -2.83
N ALA A 240 -12.63 -6.72 -1.92
CA ALA A 240 -12.85 -5.29 -1.94
C ALA A 240 -12.20 -4.63 -3.18
N CYS A 241 -11.03 -5.10 -3.61
CA CYS A 241 -10.40 -4.64 -4.87
C CYS A 241 -11.20 -5.06 -6.10
N GLU A 242 -11.81 -6.25 -6.11
CA GLU A 242 -12.74 -6.66 -7.16
C GLU A 242 -13.98 -5.75 -7.18
N LEU A 243 -14.58 -5.50 -6.02
CA LEU A 243 -15.76 -4.63 -5.89
C LEU A 243 -15.46 -3.21 -6.42
N ILE A 244 -14.35 -2.57 -6.01
CA ILE A 244 -14.04 -1.21 -6.43
C ILE A 244 -13.76 -1.12 -7.94
N THR A 245 -13.07 -2.11 -8.51
CA THR A 245 -12.83 -2.15 -9.96
C THR A 245 -14.10 -2.40 -10.75
N PHE A 246 -14.98 -3.27 -10.24
CA PHE A 246 -16.31 -3.53 -10.82
C PHE A 246 -17.22 -2.28 -10.76
N GLU A 247 -17.27 -1.55 -9.66
CA GLU A 247 -18.03 -0.29 -9.57
C GLU A 247 -17.41 0.82 -10.44
N THR A 248 -16.11 0.83 -10.59
CA THR A 248 -15.41 1.81 -11.42
C THR A 248 -15.67 1.57 -12.91
N GLN A 249 -15.70 0.32 -13.37
CA GLN A 249 -15.92 0.03 -14.80
C GLN A 249 -17.32 0.46 -15.28
N LYS A 250 -18.31 0.55 -14.38
CA LYS A 250 -19.68 1.03 -14.70
C LYS A 250 -19.71 2.52 -15.02
N LYS A 251 -18.64 3.25 -14.71
CA LYS A 251 -18.54 4.69 -14.92
C LYS A 251 -17.63 5.00 -16.11
N PRO A 252 -17.95 6.01 -16.92
CA PRO A 252 -17.06 6.48 -17.99
C PRO A 252 -15.78 7.14 -17.41
N ALA A 253 -15.80 7.57 -16.15
CA ALA A 253 -14.68 8.22 -15.47
C ALA A 253 -13.49 7.26 -15.31
N LYS A 254 -12.26 7.83 -15.35
CA LYS A 254 -11.01 7.08 -15.15
C LYS A 254 -10.70 6.86 -13.67
N GLU A 255 -11.34 7.62 -12.78
CA GLU A 255 -11.09 7.61 -11.34
C GLU A 255 -11.85 6.49 -10.62
N LEU A 256 -11.24 5.90 -9.59
CA LEU A 256 -11.86 4.85 -8.79
C LEU A 256 -13.20 5.29 -8.17
N ALA A 257 -14.16 4.39 -8.15
CA ALA A 257 -15.46 4.59 -7.51
C ALA A 257 -15.40 4.33 -6.00
N VAL A 258 -14.43 4.97 -5.30
CA VAL A 258 -14.10 4.70 -3.88
C VAL A 258 -15.32 4.81 -2.99
N ILE A 259 -16.03 5.94 -3.03
CA ILE A 259 -17.19 6.16 -2.14
C ILE A 259 -18.29 5.11 -2.37
N THR A 260 -18.60 4.81 -3.64
CA THR A 260 -19.60 3.79 -3.98
C THR A 260 -19.18 2.40 -3.49
N ALA A 261 -17.90 2.04 -3.65
CA ALA A 261 -17.37 0.77 -3.18
C ALA A 261 -17.39 0.68 -1.66
N LEU A 262 -16.93 1.71 -0.95
CA LEU A 262 -16.92 1.74 0.52
C LEU A 262 -18.34 1.70 1.12
N GLN A 263 -19.35 2.29 0.45
CA GLN A 263 -20.74 2.20 0.88
C GLN A 263 -21.30 0.78 0.75
N LYS A 264 -20.90 0.04 -0.28
CA LYS A 264 -21.35 -1.34 -0.55
C LYS A 264 -20.54 -2.40 0.17
N MET A 265 -19.40 -2.04 0.71
CA MET A 265 -18.47 -2.96 1.35
C MET A 265 -18.95 -3.29 2.77
N GLU A 266 -19.51 -4.46 2.96
CA GLU A 266 -19.81 -5.05 4.26
C GLU A 266 -18.64 -5.97 4.63
N ILE A 267 -17.79 -5.52 5.54
CA ILE A 267 -16.48 -6.13 5.85
C ILE A 267 -16.63 -7.58 6.30
N ASP A 268 -17.64 -7.89 7.10
CA ASP A 268 -17.86 -9.23 7.66
C ASP A 268 -18.50 -10.22 6.66
N GLU A 269 -18.98 -9.70 5.52
CA GLU A 269 -19.68 -10.50 4.49
C GLU A 269 -18.89 -10.61 3.20
N ILE A 270 -17.94 -9.66 2.95
CA ILE A 270 -17.15 -9.64 1.72
C ILE A 270 -15.95 -10.56 1.83
N GLY A 271 -15.73 -11.38 0.83
CA GLY A 271 -14.54 -12.24 0.76
C GLY A 271 -14.51 -13.05 -0.53
N VAL A 272 -13.33 -13.52 -0.86
CA VAL A 272 -13.10 -14.51 -1.91
C VAL A 272 -12.44 -15.75 -1.30
N ARG A 273 -12.49 -16.87 -2.02
CA ARG A 273 -11.81 -18.08 -1.57
C ARG A 273 -10.31 -17.86 -1.50
N VAL A 274 -9.72 -18.27 -0.38
CA VAL A 274 -8.27 -18.30 -0.17
C VAL A 274 -7.78 -19.74 -0.22
N GLU A 275 -6.68 -19.94 -0.91
CA GLU A 275 -5.99 -21.24 -1.00
C GLU A 275 -4.64 -21.11 -0.29
N LYS A 276 -4.37 -21.97 0.71
CA LYS A 276 -3.03 -22.16 1.24
C LYS A 276 -2.31 -23.12 0.31
N ILE A 277 -1.24 -22.64 -0.33
CA ILE A 277 -0.55 -23.38 -1.41
C ILE A 277 0.71 -24.08 -0.88
N ALA A 278 1.36 -23.49 0.12
CA ALA A 278 2.58 -24.03 0.73
C ALA A 278 2.71 -23.55 2.17
#